data_e85dac70b2d0cfffb9fb570f68f1d85c
#
_entry.id   e85dac70b2d0cfffb9fb570f68f1d85c
#
_cell.length_a   1.000
_cell.length_b   1.000
_cell.length_c   1.000
_cell.angle_alpha   90.00
_cell.angle_beta   90.00
_cell.angle_gamma   90.00
#
_symmetry.space_group_name_H-M   'P 1'
#
loop_
_entity.id
_entity.type
_entity.pdbx_description
1 polymer ?
#
loop_
_entity_poly.entity_id
_entity_poly.type
_entity_poly.pdbx_seq_one_letter_code
_entity_poly.pdbx_strand_id
1 'polypeptide(L)'
;MPAFRAGHWAPHRATQHTAVLNAAFHTTIAQLRDLPADSLAEVAFAGRSNAGKSSAINTLCNHKRLAFVSKMPGRTQHLNFFRVEDSRYLVDLPGYGYARAPKDQKHIWQALIGGYLGRRPQLAGLVLIMDIRHPLTELDRSLLDWFRPAGRPVHVLLSKSDKLSRGQALPVLRQVRAELLDAGFAASVQLFSSPKREGVDEAEAVVRGWLGVAKKTPAQGEEAGESTP
;
A
#
# COMPACT_ATOMS: atom_id res chain seq x y z
N MET A 1 -13.69 -26.86 -11.19
CA MET A 1 -13.65 -25.40 -11.47
C MET A 1 -14.92 -24.79 -10.91
N PRO A 2 -14.92 -24.12 -9.75
CA PRO A 2 -16.11 -23.40 -9.29
C PRO A 2 -16.16 -22.00 -9.90
N ALA A 3 -17.31 -21.68 -10.50
CA ALA A 3 -17.60 -20.42 -11.14
C ALA A 3 -17.74 -19.29 -10.11
N PHE A 4 -17.03 -18.20 -10.31
CA PHE A 4 -17.20 -16.96 -9.56
C PHE A 4 -18.54 -16.30 -9.94
N ARG A 5 -19.47 -16.27 -8.98
CA ARG A 5 -20.72 -15.49 -9.11
C ARG A 5 -20.43 -14.00 -8.99
N ALA A 6 -20.87 -13.23 -9.96
CA ALA A 6 -20.90 -11.77 -9.91
C ALA A 6 -21.81 -11.30 -8.76
N GLY A 7 -21.21 -10.77 -7.70
CA GLY A 7 -21.93 -10.18 -6.58
C GLY A 7 -22.49 -8.80 -6.95
N HIS A 8 -23.79 -8.61 -6.74
CA HIS A 8 -24.52 -7.34 -6.83
C HIS A 8 -23.90 -6.30 -5.88
N TRP A 9 -23.47 -5.18 -6.44
CA TRP A 9 -22.96 -4.04 -5.69
C TRP A 9 -24.11 -3.12 -5.26
N ALA A 10 -24.42 -3.12 -3.96
CA ALA A 10 -25.33 -2.15 -3.34
C ALA A 10 -24.51 -0.98 -2.74
N PRO A 11 -24.97 0.29 -2.84
CA PRO A 11 -24.26 1.42 -2.26
C PRO A 11 -24.34 1.37 -0.73
N HIS A 12 -23.22 1.13 -0.06
CA HIS A 12 -23.15 1.17 1.40
C HIS A 12 -23.25 2.61 1.91
N ARG A 13 -24.19 2.79 2.88
CA ARG A 13 -24.30 3.97 3.75
C ARG A 13 -22.95 4.25 4.42
N ALA A 14 -22.64 5.53 4.63
CA ALA A 14 -21.49 5.98 5.40
C ALA A 14 -21.46 5.33 6.79
N THR A 15 -20.63 4.30 6.95
CA THR A 15 -20.31 3.67 8.22
C THR A 15 -19.10 4.37 8.83
N GLN A 16 -19.18 4.67 10.11
CA GLN A 16 -18.12 5.27 10.91
C GLN A 16 -16.82 4.48 10.72
N HIS A 17 -15.78 5.14 10.22
CA HIS A 17 -14.45 4.57 10.03
C HIS A 17 -13.81 4.28 11.40
N THR A 18 -13.95 3.07 11.89
CA THR A 18 -13.41 2.65 13.20
C THR A 18 -12.25 1.65 13.11
N ALA A 19 -11.89 1.21 11.93
CA ALA A 19 -10.75 0.31 11.76
C ALA A 19 -9.56 1.09 11.23
N VAL A 20 -8.47 1.10 11.99
CA VAL A 20 -7.23 1.80 11.64
C VAL A 20 -6.07 0.85 11.85
N LEU A 21 -5.17 0.77 10.86
CA LEU A 21 -3.89 0.11 11.05
C LEU A 21 -3.07 0.95 12.05
N ASN A 22 -3.05 0.52 13.31
CA ASN A 22 -2.18 1.14 14.30
C ASN A 22 -0.74 0.79 13.97
N ALA A 23 -0.03 1.72 13.33
CA ALA A 23 1.35 1.51 12.96
C ALA A 23 2.24 2.55 13.64
N ALA A 24 3.42 2.12 14.09
CA ALA A 24 4.44 2.99 14.65
C ALA A 24 5.76 2.80 13.88
N PHE A 25 6.53 3.87 13.74
CA PHE A 25 7.86 3.77 13.16
C PHE A 25 8.72 2.78 13.96
N HIS A 26 9.36 1.87 13.27
CA HIS A 26 10.22 0.87 13.87
C HIS A 26 11.70 1.13 13.56
N THR A 27 12.06 1.11 12.28
CA THR A 27 13.45 1.29 11.86
C THR A 27 13.58 1.71 10.40
N THR A 28 14.75 2.17 10.04
CA THR A 28 15.14 2.50 8.66
C THR A 28 16.28 1.57 8.23
N ILE A 29 16.14 0.92 7.09
CA ILE A 29 17.07 -0.08 6.57
C ILE A 29 17.80 0.47 5.35
N ALA A 30 19.13 0.51 5.42
CA ALA A 30 20.01 0.92 4.33
C ALA A 30 20.60 -0.27 3.56
N GLN A 31 20.69 -1.44 4.19
CA GLN A 31 21.31 -2.63 3.61
C GLN A 31 20.46 -3.86 3.92
N LEU A 32 20.37 -4.80 2.97
CA LEU A 32 19.53 -6.00 3.10
C LEU A 32 19.88 -6.88 4.31
N ARG A 33 21.14 -6.87 4.75
CA ARG A 33 21.58 -7.62 5.92
C ARG A 33 20.98 -7.10 7.24
N ASP A 34 20.51 -5.87 7.27
CA ASP A 34 19.96 -5.21 8.46
C ASP A 34 18.44 -5.40 8.56
N LEU A 35 17.83 -6.18 7.64
CA LEU A 35 16.40 -6.47 7.67
C LEU A 35 16.00 -7.19 8.95
N PRO A 36 14.83 -6.85 9.56
CA PRO A 36 14.35 -7.50 10.78
C PRO A 36 14.31 -9.03 10.62
N ALA A 37 15.08 -9.74 11.44
CA ALA A 37 15.17 -11.20 11.39
C ALA A 37 13.92 -11.88 11.98
N ASP A 38 13.24 -11.18 12.90
CA ASP A 38 12.03 -11.62 13.61
C ASP A 38 10.73 -11.32 12.85
N SER A 39 10.81 -10.76 11.64
CA SER A 39 9.63 -10.41 10.86
C SER A 39 8.81 -11.66 10.48
N LEU A 40 7.50 -11.61 10.75
CA LEU A 40 6.53 -12.65 10.40
C LEU A 40 5.85 -12.36 9.06
N ALA A 41 5.47 -11.11 8.82
CA ALA A 41 4.85 -10.68 7.57
C ALA A 41 5.13 -9.21 7.27
N GLU A 42 5.31 -8.90 6.00
CA GLU A 42 5.60 -7.56 5.51
C GLU A 42 4.71 -7.23 4.31
N VAL A 43 4.18 -6.01 4.28
CA VAL A 43 3.49 -5.46 3.10
C VAL A 43 4.26 -4.25 2.61
N ALA A 44 4.80 -4.36 1.39
CA ALA A 44 5.55 -3.28 0.77
C ALA A 44 4.64 -2.23 0.14
N PHE A 45 5.00 -0.96 0.29
CA PHE A 45 4.35 0.18 -0.36
C PHE A 45 5.33 0.81 -1.35
N ALA A 46 4.98 0.80 -2.62
CA ALA A 46 5.76 1.39 -3.69
C ALA A 46 4.95 2.43 -4.46
N GLY A 47 5.64 3.29 -5.18
CA GLY A 47 5.01 4.29 -6.04
C GLY A 47 6.01 5.32 -6.51
N ARG A 48 5.71 5.94 -7.64
CA ARG A 48 6.52 7.05 -8.14
C ARG A 48 6.56 8.18 -7.13
N SER A 49 7.63 8.97 -7.21
CA SER A 49 7.67 10.23 -6.47
C SER A 49 6.43 11.06 -6.75
N ASN A 50 5.82 11.59 -5.70
CA ASN A 50 4.59 12.37 -5.73
C ASN A 50 3.32 11.60 -6.21
N ALA A 51 3.36 10.29 -6.34
CA ALA A 51 2.15 9.48 -6.60
C ALA A 51 1.17 9.46 -5.42
N GLY A 52 1.59 9.88 -4.23
CA GLY A 52 0.75 9.91 -3.04
C GLY A 52 1.00 8.76 -2.05
N LYS A 53 2.12 8.04 -2.18
CA LYS A 53 2.49 6.89 -1.33
C LYS A 53 2.45 7.21 0.17
N SER A 54 3.20 8.20 0.63
CA SER A 54 3.23 8.58 2.06
C SER A 54 1.86 9.08 2.55
N SER A 55 1.08 9.75 1.69
CA SER A 55 -0.30 10.13 2.01
C SER A 55 -1.20 8.91 2.18
N ALA A 56 -1.05 7.89 1.33
CA ALA A 56 -1.81 6.65 1.43
C ALA A 56 -1.48 5.90 2.73
N ILE A 57 -0.19 5.71 3.04
CA ILE A 57 0.26 5.08 4.30
C ILE A 57 -0.32 5.84 5.51
N ASN A 58 -0.16 7.17 5.54
CA ASN A 58 -0.68 8.00 6.62
C ASN A 58 -2.20 7.89 6.77
N THR A 59 -2.93 7.81 5.65
CA THR A 59 -4.39 7.70 5.65
C THR A 59 -4.85 6.32 6.15
N LEU A 60 -4.20 5.25 5.71
CA LEU A 60 -4.47 3.88 6.16
C LEU A 60 -4.19 3.70 7.65
N CYS A 61 -3.15 4.36 8.16
CA CYS A 61 -2.78 4.32 9.58
C CYS A 61 -3.48 5.39 10.42
N ASN A 62 -4.35 6.21 9.83
CA ASN A 62 -4.97 7.37 10.49
C ASN A 62 -3.96 8.23 11.26
N HIS A 63 -2.79 8.41 10.72
CA HIS A 63 -1.67 9.10 11.35
C HIS A 63 -1.21 10.27 10.47
N LYS A 64 -1.12 11.48 11.02
CA LYS A 64 -0.81 12.69 10.21
C LYS A 64 0.60 12.70 9.62
N ARG A 65 1.57 12.04 10.26
CA ARG A 65 3.00 12.10 9.92
C ARG A 65 3.75 10.81 10.23
N LEU A 66 3.18 9.65 9.98
CA LEU A 66 3.87 8.37 10.14
C LEU A 66 4.94 8.23 9.03
N ALA A 67 4.51 8.27 7.79
CA ALA A 67 5.41 8.35 6.65
C ALA A 67 5.65 9.82 6.26
N PHE A 68 6.90 10.22 6.09
CA PHE A 68 7.24 11.59 5.74
C PHE A 68 6.89 11.89 4.28
N VAL A 69 6.06 12.91 4.08
CA VAL A 69 5.82 13.51 2.76
C VAL A 69 7.00 14.44 2.47
N SER A 70 8.07 13.93 1.87
CA SER A 70 9.18 14.78 1.44
C SER A 70 8.79 15.60 0.22
N LYS A 71 8.89 16.92 0.32
CA LYS A 71 8.82 17.83 -0.84
C LYS A 71 10.16 17.89 -1.60
N MET A 72 11.25 17.42 -0.98
CA MET A 72 12.58 17.39 -1.60
C MET A 72 12.86 16.02 -2.21
N PRO A 73 13.14 15.96 -3.51
CA PRO A 73 13.52 14.73 -4.21
C PRO A 73 14.87 14.18 -3.70
N GLY A 74 14.96 12.85 -3.59
CA GLY A 74 16.24 12.14 -3.35
C GLY A 74 16.66 11.93 -1.89
N ARG A 75 15.84 12.28 -0.89
CA ARG A 75 16.22 12.14 0.53
C ARG A 75 16.05 10.74 1.11
N THR A 76 15.17 9.92 0.57
CA THR A 76 14.89 8.60 1.15
C THR A 76 15.35 7.51 0.19
N GLN A 77 16.54 6.97 0.45
CA GLN A 77 17.11 5.83 -0.27
C GLN A 77 16.98 4.52 0.52
N HIS A 78 16.27 4.54 1.63
CA HIS A 78 16.16 3.48 2.60
C HIS A 78 14.74 2.92 2.66
N LEU A 79 14.61 1.70 3.14
CA LEU A 79 13.32 1.08 3.49
C LEU A 79 12.93 1.56 4.89
N ASN A 80 11.72 2.11 5.05
CA ASN A 80 11.19 2.45 6.36
C ASN A 80 10.19 1.40 6.81
N PHE A 81 10.44 0.79 7.95
CA PHE A 81 9.59 -0.21 8.57
C PHE A 81 8.68 0.44 9.59
N PHE A 82 7.38 0.18 9.48
CA PHE A 82 6.37 0.59 10.45
C PHE A 82 5.72 -0.66 11.03
N ARG A 83 5.84 -0.86 12.33
CA ARG A 83 5.27 -2.00 13.04
C ARG A 83 3.77 -1.79 13.22
N VAL A 84 2.97 -2.77 12.80
CA VAL A 84 1.50 -2.79 12.95
C VAL A 84 1.11 -3.58 14.18
N GLU A 85 1.62 -4.80 14.29
CA GLU A 85 1.51 -5.72 15.43
C GLU A 85 2.82 -6.51 15.57
N ASP A 86 2.85 -7.47 16.48
CA ASP A 86 4.04 -8.28 16.76
C ASP A 86 4.71 -8.78 15.49
N SER A 87 5.89 -8.23 15.19
CA SER A 87 6.74 -8.61 14.05
C SER A 87 6.04 -8.57 12.68
N ARG A 88 5.00 -7.72 12.52
CA ARG A 88 4.32 -7.45 11.25
C ARG A 88 4.47 -6.00 10.84
N TYR A 89 4.85 -5.78 9.59
CA TYR A 89 5.31 -4.46 9.16
C TYR A 89 4.66 -3.98 7.87
N LEU A 90 4.40 -2.67 7.80
CA LEU A 90 4.31 -1.94 6.56
C LEU A 90 5.73 -1.47 6.20
N VAL A 91 6.11 -1.62 4.95
CA VAL A 91 7.44 -1.25 4.48
C VAL A 91 7.32 -0.18 3.40
N ASP A 92 7.71 1.05 3.74
CA ASP A 92 7.70 2.17 2.80
C ASP A 92 8.97 2.14 1.96
N LEU A 93 8.82 1.82 0.69
CA LEU A 93 9.92 1.81 -0.27
C LEU A 93 10.25 3.22 -0.73
N PRO A 94 11.51 3.54 -1.03
CA PRO A 94 11.86 4.82 -1.64
C PRO A 94 11.08 5.02 -2.95
N GLY A 95 10.55 6.23 -3.13
CA GLY A 95 9.87 6.58 -4.38
C GLY A 95 10.81 6.50 -5.58
N TYR A 96 10.33 5.98 -6.70
CA TYR A 96 11.08 5.93 -7.95
C TYR A 96 10.72 7.07 -8.89
N GLY A 97 11.53 7.22 -9.98
CA GLY A 97 11.23 8.20 -11.03
C GLY A 97 11.82 9.58 -10.83
N TYR A 98 12.88 9.70 -10.03
CA TYR A 98 13.66 10.93 -9.99
C TYR A 98 14.52 11.07 -11.23
N ALA A 99 14.15 11.97 -12.12
CA ALA A 99 14.90 12.23 -13.37
C ALA A 99 16.34 12.72 -13.13
N ARG A 100 16.62 13.30 -11.97
CA ARG A 100 17.91 13.91 -11.60
C ARG A 100 18.74 13.08 -10.61
N ALA A 101 18.39 11.82 -10.32
CA ALA A 101 19.23 11.01 -9.44
C ALA A 101 20.54 10.61 -10.19
N PRO A 102 21.71 10.76 -9.55
CA PRO A 102 22.98 10.27 -10.07
C PRO A 102 22.90 8.79 -10.41
N LYS A 103 23.68 8.33 -11.42
CA LYS A 103 23.66 6.93 -11.87
C LYS A 103 23.94 5.96 -10.72
N ASP A 104 24.92 6.28 -9.88
CA ASP A 104 25.29 5.44 -8.73
C ASP A 104 24.16 5.26 -7.73
N GLN A 105 23.36 6.31 -7.47
CA GLN A 105 22.20 6.23 -6.62
C GLN A 105 21.10 5.33 -7.20
N LYS A 106 20.95 5.31 -8.54
CA LYS A 106 20.00 4.40 -9.20
C LYS A 106 20.40 2.94 -9.01
N HIS A 107 21.69 2.63 -9.13
CA HIS A 107 22.19 1.27 -8.91
C HIS A 107 22.02 0.78 -7.48
N ILE A 108 22.35 1.62 -6.48
CA ILE A 108 22.14 1.32 -5.07
C ILE A 108 20.65 1.08 -4.78
N TRP A 109 19.78 1.94 -5.30
CA TRP A 109 18.33 1.81 -5.19
C TRP A 109 17.84 0.50 -5.81
N GLN A 110 18.29 0.19 -7.02
CA GLN A 110 17.93 -1.05 -7.74
C GLN A 110 18.38 -2.30 -6.97
N ALA A 111 19.60 -2.29 -6.42
CA ALA A 111 20.11 -3.42 -5.65
C ALA A 111 19.33 -3.65 -4.36
N LEU A 112 19.00 -2.57 -3.62
CA LEU A 112 18.24 -2.66 -2.37
C LEU A 112 16.80 -3.10 -2.63
N ILE A 113 16.09 -2.43 -3.55
CA ILE A 113 14.69 -2.72 -3.83
C ILE A 113 14.53 -4.05 -4.54
N GLY A 114 15.34 -4.33 -5.57
CA GLY A 114 15.30 -5.61 -6.29
C GLY A 114 15.64 -6.79 -5.38
N GLY A 115 16.63 -6.63 -4.51
CA GLY A 115 16.97 -7.65 -3.50
C GLY A 115 15.85 -7.87 -2.47
N TYR A 116 15.25 -6.80 -1.99
CA TYR A 116 14.12 -6.87 -1.06
C TYR A 116 12.88 -7.49 -1.71
N LEU A 117 12.43 -6.95 -2.82
CA LEU A 117 11.20 -7.41 -3.49
C LEU A 117 11.32 -8.84 -4.03
N GLY A 118 12.50 -9.21 -4.56
CA GLY A 118 12.70 -10.51 -5.20
C GLY A 118 13.05 -11.66 -4.25
N ARG A 119 13.59 -11.37 -3.06
CA ARG A 119 14.16 -12.41 -2.18
C ARG A 119 13.63 -12.43 -0.75
N ARG A 120 12.82 -11.45 -0.33
CA ARG A 120 12.32 -11.39 1.05
C ARG A 120 11.19 -12.41 1.28
N PRO A 121 11.42 -13.50 2.06
CA PRO A 121 10.40 -14.54 2.27
C PRO A 121 9.16 -14.01 3.02
N GLN A 122 9.36 -13.06 3.93
CA GLN A 122 8.30 -12.47 4.75
C GLN A 122 7.41 -11.48 3.98
N LEU A 123 7.80 -11.10 2.76
CA LEU A 123 7.00 -10.20 1.92
C LEU A 123 5.72 -10.90 1.46
N ALA A 124 4.58 -10.45 2.00
CA ALA A 124 3.27 -11.04 1.73
C ALA A 124 2.58 -10.45 0.49
N GLY A 125 2.90 -9.18 0.15
CA GLY A 125 2.32 -8.53 -1.02
C GLY A 125 2.86 -7.12 -1.24
N LEU A 126 2.51 -6.55 -2.39
CA LEU A 126 2.91 -5.21 -2.83
C LEU A 126 1.69 -4.32 -3.03
N VAL A 127 1.61 -3.22 -2.27
CA VAL A 127 0.68 -2.12 -2.54
C VAL A 127 1.38 -1.11 -3.44
N LEU A 128 0.89 -0.96 -4.67
CA LEU A 128 1.46 -0.07 -5.67
C LEU A 128 0.59 1.16 -5.86
N ILE A 129 1.12 2.32 -5.53
CA ILE A 129 0.41 3.60 -5.61
C ILE A 129 0.72 4.27 -6.95
N MET A 130 -0.30 4.44 -7.78
CA MET A 130 -0.23 5.12 -9.06
C MET A 130 -1.14 6.36 -9.05
N ASP A 131 -0.66 7.50 -9.55
CA ASP A 131 -1.53 8.65 -9.79
C ASP A 131 -2.53 8.29 -10.90
N ILE A 132 -3.83 8.37 -10.62
CA ILE A 132 -4.89 7.96 -11.57
C ILE A 132 -4.82 8.68 -12.91
N ARG A 133 -4.22 9.87 -12.96
CA ARG A 133 -4.08 10.66 -14.19
C ARG A 133 -2.98 10.12 -15.12
N HIS A 134 -2.04 9.34 -14.59
CA HIS A 134 -0.90 8.77 -15.32
C HIS A 134 -0.54 7.40 -14.75
N PRO A 135 -1.43 6.40 -14.81
CA PRO A 135 -1.16 5.06 -14.32
C PRO A 135 -0.27 4.28 -15.29
N LEU A 136 0.29 3.20 -14.82
CA LEU A 136 1.08 2.23 -15.61
C LEU A 136 2.18 2.88 -16.46
N THR A 137 2.90 3.84 -15.88
CA THR A 137 4.08 4.41 -16.55
C THR A 137 5.15 3.31 -16.75
N GLU A 138 6.14 3.56 -17.63
CA GLU A 138 7.27 2.63 -17.84
C GLU A 138 7.95 2.20 -16.54
N LEU A 139 8.06 3.13 -15.58
CA LEU A 139 8.65 2.84 -14.27
C LEU A 139 7.74 1.95 -13.41
N ASP A 140 6.42 2.14 -13.47
CA ASP A 140 5.46 1.27 -12.79
C ASP A 140 5.53 -0.14 -13.36
N ARG A 141 5.59 -0.27 -14.69
CA ARG A 141 5.74 -1.55 -15.39
C ARG A 141 7.07 -2.23 -15.04
N SER A 142 8.18 -1.49 -15.06
CA SER A 142 9.50 -2.02 -14.67
C SER A 142 9.51 -2.54 -13.23
N LEU A 143 8.85 -1.85 -12.29
CA LEU A 143 8.73 -2.32 -10.92
C LEU A 143 7.92 -3.62 -10.83
N LEU A 144 6.81 -3.70 -11.55
CA LEU A 144 5.97 -4.90 -11.63
C LEU A 144 6.75 -6.09 -12.21
N ASP A 145 7.54 -5.88 -13.26
CA ASP A 145 8.38 -6.93 -13.85
C ASP A 145 9.46 -7.42 -12.88
N TRP A 146 10.05 -6.53 -12.10
CA TRP A 146 10.99 -6.92 -11.04
C TRP A 146 10.33 -7.68 -9.89
N PHE A 147 9.07 -7.35 -9.61
CA PHE A 147 8.32 -8.02 -8.55
C PHE A 147 7.73 -9.36 -8.99
N ARG A 148 7.53 -9.57 -10.30
CA ARG A 148 6.94 -10.79 -10.87
C ARG A 148 7.57 -12.10 -10.35
N PRO A 149 8.93 -12.24 -10.27
CA PRO A 149 9.55 -13.46 -9.77
C PRO A 149 9.20 -13.81 -8.31
N ALA A 150 8.75 -12.83 -7.51
CA ALA A 150 8.34 -13.08 -6.13
C ALA A 150 7.05 -13.91 -6.02
N GLY A 151 6.24 -13.96 -7.09
CA GLY A 151 4.97 -14.72 -7.13
C GLY A 151 3.94 -14.24 -6.09
N ARG A 152 4.10 -13.03 -5.57
CA ARG A 152 3.22 -12.45 -4.54
C ARG A 152 2.16 -11.55 -5.15
N PRO A 153 1.00 -11.38 -4.48
CA PRO A 153 -0.08 -10.53 -4.99
C PRO A 153 0.30 -9.05 -5.02
N VAL A 154 -0.34 -8.32 -5.94
CA VAL A 154 -0.24 -6.87 -6.10
C VAL A 154 -1.61 -6.23 -5.83
N HIS A 155 -1.64 -5.15 -5.07
CA HIS A 155 -2.81 -4.30 -4.90
C HIS A 155 -2.52 -2.89 -5.37
N VAL A 156 -3.21 -2.43 -6.41
CA VAL A 156 -3.00 -1.11 -6.99
C VAL A 156 -3.99 -0.11 -6.42
N LEU A 157 -3.47 0.96 -5.83
CA LEU A 157 -4.25 2.12 -5.43
C LEU A 157 -4.10 3.21 -6.50
N LEU A 158 -5.17 3.44 -7.29
CA LEU A 158 -5.26 4.59 -8.19
C LEU A 158 -5.54 5.83 -7.35
N SER A 159 -4.45 6.43 -6.88
CA SER A 159 -4.47 7.58 -5.98
C SER A 159 -4.97 8.84 -6.66
N LYS A 160 -5.36 9.83 -5.84
CA LYS A 160 -5.87 11.13 -6.31
C LYS A 160 -7.13 10.99 -7.19
N SER A 161 -7.96 9.98 -6.93
CA SER A 161 -9.24 9.78 -7.61
C SER A 161 -10.15 11.02 -7.54
N ASP A 162 -9.99 11.84 -6.48
CA ASP A 162 -10.67 13.14 -6.31
C ASP A 162 -10.35 14.19 -7.38
N LYS A 163 -9.31 13.99 -8.19
CA LYS A 163 -8.92 14.89 -9.29
C LYS A 163 -9.64 14.60 -10.61
N LEU A 164 -10.41 13.52 -10.66
CA LEU A 164 -11.23 13.14 -11.81
C LEU A 164 -12.70 13.04 -11.40
N SER A 165 -13.61 13.27 -12.36
CA SER A 165 -15.00 12.90 -12.17
C SER A 165 -15.15 11.37 -12.15
N ARG A 166 -16.23 10.87 -11.54
CA ARG A 166 -16.50 9.42 -11.49
C ARG A 166 -16.56 8.79 -12.89
N GLY A 167 -17.13 9.53 -13.87
CA GLY A 167 -17.19 9.10 -15.26
C GLY A 167 -15.82 8.96 -15.93
N GLN A 168 -14.85 9.76 -15.50
CA GLN A 168 -13.46 9.68 -15.97
C GLN A 168 -12.64 8.62 -15.21
N ALA A 169 -12.86 8.47 -13.91
CA ALA A 169 -12.10 7.56 -13.08
C ALA A 169 -12.41 6.07 -13.37
N LEU A 170 -13.68 5.72 -13.60
CA LEU A 170 -14.09 4.33 -13.83
C LEU A 170 -13.51 3.70 -15.12
N PRO A 171 -13.43 4.39 -16.27
CA PRO A 171 -12.71 3.87 -17.42
C PRO A 171 -11.23 3.57 -17.14
N VAL A 172 -10.53 4.48 -16.45
CA VAL A 172 -9.12 4.27 -16.06
C VAL A 172 -8.97 3.03 -15.16
N LEU A 173 -9.85 2.87 -14.17
CA LEU A 173 -9.85 1.70 -13.29
C LEU A 173 -10.01 0.41 -14.10
N ARG A 174 -10.95 0.37 -15.05
CA ARG A 174 -11.18 -0.81 -15.91
C ARG A 174 -9.99 -1.11 -16.81
N GLN A 175 -9.42 -0.08 -17.42
CA GLN A 175 -8.23 -0.21 -18.27
C GLN A 175 -7.05 -0.80 -17.49
N VAL A 176 -6.72 -0.25 -16.30
CA VAL A 176 -5.60 -0.73 -15.48
C VAL A 176 -5.83 -2.18 -15.05
N ARG A 177 -7.06 -2.56 -14.68
CA ARG A 177 -7.41 -3.95 -14.34
C ARG A 177 -7.17 -4.90 -15.52
N ALA A 178 -7.63 -4.54 -16.71
CA ALA A 178 -7.47 -5.33 -17.92
C ALA A 178 -5.98 -5.52 -18.26
N GLU A 179 -5.20 -4.43 -18.29
CA GLU A 179 -3.79 -4.48 -18.61
C GLU A 179 -2.96 -5.34 -17.64
N LEU A 180 -3.26 -5.28 -16.33
CA LEU A 180 -2.58 -6.13 -15.34
C LEU A 180 -2.97 -7.59 -15.47
N LEU A 181 -4.24 -7.88 -15.77
CA LEU A 181 -4.71 -9.24 -16.02
C LEU A 181 -4.05 -9.83 -17.28
N ASP A 182 -4.05 -9.08 -18.39
CA ASP A 182 -3.42 -9.48 -19.66
C ASP A 182 -1.91 -9.70 -19.49
N ALA A 183 -1.28 -8.91 -18.63
CA ALA A 183 0.12 -9.10 -18.27
C ALA A 183 0.36 -10.28 -17.28
N GLY A 184 -0.67 -11.01 -16.87
CA GLY A 184 -0.59 -12.18 -16.01
C GLY A 184 -0.27 -11.89 -14.54
N PHE A 185 -0.59 -10.68 -14.05
CA PHE A 185 -0.45 -10.36 -12.63
C PHE A 185 -1.66 -10.80 -11.81
N ALA A 186 -1.42 -11.46 -10.67
CA ALA A 186 -2.43 -11.63 -9.62
C ALA A 186 -2.64 -10.28 -8.90
N ALA A 187 -3.37 -9.36 -9.54
CA ALA A 187 -3.52 -7.99 -9.09
C ALA A 187 -4.98 -7.62 -8.85
N SER A 188 -5.20 -6.87 -7.77
CA SER A 188 -6.45 -6.12 -7.53
C SER A 188 -6.20 -4.62 -7.70
N VAL A 189 -7.22 -3.89 -8.14
CA VAL A 189 -7.11 -2.45 -8.43
C VAL A 189 -8.34 -1.72 -7.90
N GLN A 190 -8.13 -0.62 -7.19
CA GLN A 190 -9.20 0.23 -6.68
C GLN A 190 -8.91 1.73 -6.85
N LEU A 191 -9.95 2.54 -6.76
CA LEU A 191 -9.82 3.99 -6.61
C LEU A 191 -9.41 4.33 -5.18
N PHE A 192 -8.59 5.38 -5.04
CA PHE A 192 -8.13 5.83 -3.73
C PHE A 192 -7.98 7.35 -3.67
N SER A 193 -8.51 7.96 -2.61
CA SER A 193 -8.30 9.38 -2.32
C SER A 193 -8.02 9.59 -0.83
N SER A 194 -6.80 10.01 -0.49
CA SER A 194 -6.45 10.38 0.88
C SER A 194 -7.30 11.55 1.41
N PRO A 195 -7.50 12.67 0.67
CA PRO A 195 -8.32 13.78 1.15
C PRO A 195 -9.79 13.42 1.39
N LYS A 196 -10.37 12.60 0.51
CA LYS A 196 -11.78 12.16 0.63
C LYS A 196 -11.95 10.86 1.41
N ARG A 197 -10.86 10.23 1.84
CA ARG A 197 -10.84 8.89 2.47
C ARG A 197 -11.57 7.81 1.65
N GLU A 198 -11.62 7.98 0.33
CA GLU A 198 -12.21 7.02 -0.59
C GLU A 198 -11.32 5.79 -0.73
N GLY A 199 -11.90 4.58 -0.64
CA GLY A 199 -11.19 3.31 -0.80
C GLY A 199 -10.30 2.91 0.38
N VAL A 200 -10.38 3.60 1.53
CA VAL A 200 -9.51 3.32 2.69
C VAL A 200 -9.85 1.96 3.30
N ASP A 201 -11.13 1.66 3.51
CA ASP A 201 -11.56 0.41 4.17
C ASP A 201 -11.21 -0.83 3.31
N GLU A 202 -11.35 -0.72 1.98
CA GLU A 202 -11.00 -1.79 1.04
C GLU A 202 -9.49 -2.04 1.05
N ALA A 203 -8.67 -0.98 0.94
CA ALA A 203 -7.22 -1.08 0.97
C ALA A 203 -6.70 -1.61 2.32
N GLU A 204 -7.31 -1.16 3.44
CA GLU A 204 -6.99 -1.67 4.77
C GLU A 204 -7.30 -3.16 4.91
N ALA A 205 -8.45 -3.61 4.42
CA ALA A 205 -8.84 -5.02 4.49
C ALA A 205 -7.83 -5.91 3.73
N VAL A 206 -7.35 -5.48 2.57
CA VAL A 206 -6.31 -6.19 1.80
C VAL A 206 -5.01 -6.27 2.61
N VAL A 207 -4.54 -5.15 3.13
CA VAL A 207 -3.28 -5.08 3.90
C VAL A 207 -3.36 -5.94 5.17
N ARG A 208 -4.48 -5.88 5.91
CA ARG A 208 -4.71 -6.73 7.09
C ARG A 208 -4.72 -8.21 6.74
N GLY A 209 -5.40 -8.57 5.66
CA GLY A 209 -5.45 -9.94 5.18
C GLY A 209 -4.06 -10.49 4.88
N TRP A 210 -3.21 -9.71 4.22
CA TRP A 210 -1.84 -10.12 3.91
C TRP A 210 -0.93 -10.17 5.14
N LEU A 211 -1.12 -9.28 6.11
CA LEU A 211 -0.39 -9.32 7.37
C LEU A 211 -0.90 -10.41 8.33
N GLY A 212 -2.07 -10.99 8.09
CA GLY A 212 -2.71 -11.92 9.03
C GLY A 212 -3.14 -11.24 10.35
N VAL A 213 -3.57 -9.97 10.26
CA VAL A 213 -3.97 -9.14 11.41
C VAL A 213 -5.48 -9.03 11.46
N ALA A 214 -6.08 -9.36 12.59
CA ALA A 214 -7.53 -9.27 12.77
C ALA A 214 -8.01 -7.80 12.80
N LYS A 215 -9.23 -7.55 12.32
CA LYS A 215 -9.89 -6.27 12.50
C LYS A 215 -10.23 -6.09 13.98
N LYS A 216 -9.67 -5.09 14.67
CA LYS A 216 -10.07 -4.80 16.05
C LYS A 216 -11.49 -4.28 16.04
N THR A 217 -12.42 -5.05 16.60
CA THR A 217 -13.77 -4.57 16.93
C THR A 217 -13.62 -3.55 18.07
N PRO A 218 -14.29 -2.40 18.01
CA PRO A 218 -14.33 -1.50 19.17
C PRO A 218 -14.85 -2.27 20.36
N ALA A 219 -14.19 -2.16 21.52
CA ALA A 219 -14.71 -2.70 22.76
C ALA A 219 -16.10 -2.13 22.95
N GLN A 220 -17.12 -2.99 23.07
CA GLN A 220 -18.44 -2.59 23.53
C GLN A 220 -18.24 -1.98 24.90
N GLY A 221 -18.69 -0.73 25.08
CA GLY A 221 -18.57 -0.02 26.34
C GLY A 221 -19.13 -0.90 27.47
N GLU A 222 -18.35 -1.07 28.52
CA GLU A 222 -18.84 -1.59 29.78
C GLU A 222 -20.04 -0.72 30.18
N GLU A 223 -21.23 -1.31 30.14
CA GLU A 223 -22.39 -0.73 30.80
C GLU A 223 -22.05 -0.63 32.29
N ALA A 224 -21.86 0.60 32.74
CA ALA A 224 -21.77 0.89 34.17
C ALA A 224 -23.06 0.40 34.83
N GLY A 225 -22.97 -0.72 35.53
CA GLY A 225 -24.02 -1.22 36.38
C GLY A 225 -24.35 -0.18 37.46
N GLU A 226 -25.50 0.44 37.29
CA GLU A 226 -26.10 1.32 38.27
C GLU A 226 -26.60 0.45 39.43
N SER A 227 -25.81 0.43 40.50
CA SER A 227 -26.28 -0.10 41.78
C SER A 227 -26.97 1.01 42.52
N THR A 228 -28.28 0.95 42.61
CA THR A 228 -29.09 1.78 43.51
C THR A 228 -29.36 0.99 44.80
N PRO A 229 -29.42 1.65 45.98
CA PRO A 229 -29.33 1.13 47.31
C PRO A 229 -30.54 0.35 47.77
#